data_9806634809f9da9dba4db10a8e07d028
#
_entry.id   9806634809f9da9dba4db10a8e07d028
#
_cell.length_a   1.000
_cell.length_b   1.000
_cell.length_c   1.000
_cell.angle_alpha   90.00
_cell.angle_beta   90.00
_cell.angle_gamma   90.00
#
_symmetry.space_group_name_H-M   'P 1'
#
loop_
_entity.id
_entity.type
_entity.pdbx_description
1 polymer ?
#
loop_
_entity_poly.entity_id
_entity_poly.type
_entity_poly.pdbx_seq_one_letter_code
_entity_poly.pdbx_strand_id
1 'polypeptide(L)'
;MFHLALASSNLLESPAMKRRTLLQSLPAIGLLPTAAWAASQPGAEPTSTTVYELRVYHTFEGKLDDLLKRFREHTTKLFEKHGMKNVAYWTPMDEPAKSTTLIYVLAHPSREAAAANWKAFQDDPEWKAVRDKSEENGKIVEKVDSTFMVLTDFSPAK
;
A
#
# COMPACT_ATOMS: atom_id res chain seq x y z
N MET A 1 24.48 -49.56 -21.11
CA MET A 1 24.55 -49.20 -22.55
C MET A 1 24.45 -47.67 -22.56
N PHE A 2 25.63 -46.94 -22.61
CA PHE A 2 26.27 -46.37 -23.81
C PHE A 2 25.38 -45.30 -24.45
N HIS A 3 25.74 -44.00 -24.60
CA HIS A 3 27.00 -43.25 -24.83
C HIS A 3 26.69 -41.80 -24.50
N LEU A 4 27.40 -41.03 -23.82
CA LEU A 4 28.65 -40.24 -24.00
C LEU A 4 28.89 -39.63 -25.39
N ALA A 5 28.89 -38.31 -25.53
CA ALA A 5 29.62 -37.43 -26.43
C ALA A 5 29.46 -35.97 -25.95
N LEU A 6 30.40 -35.44 -25.50
CA LEU A 6 31.60 -34.59 -25.56
C LEU A 6 31.77 -33.81 -26.88
N ALA A 7 32.27 -32.59 -26.66
CA ALA A 7 33.01 -31.64 -27.53
C ALA A 7 32.15 -30.47 -28.07
N SER A 8 32.64 -29.25 -28.21
CA SER A 8 33.96 -28.68 -27.99
C SER A 8 33.83 -27.14 -28.05
N SER A 9 34.71 -26.50 -27.35
CA SER A 9 35.12 -25.12 -27.35
C SER A 9 35.27 -24.48 -28.74
N ASN A 10 34.98 -23.18 -28.86
CA ASN A 10 35.76 -22.30 -29.73
C ASN A 10 35.82 -20.89 -29.13
N LEU A 11 37.03 -20.55 -28.68
CA LEU A 11 37.60 -19.22 -28.50
C LEU A 11 37.90 -18.64 -29.89
N LEU A 12 37.58 -17.40 -30.13
CA LEU A 12 38.24 -16.51 -31.12
C LEU A 12 38.11 -15.08 -30.58
N GLU A 13 39.12 -14.65 -29.97
CA GLU A 13 40.13 -13.63 -30.28
C GLU A 13 39.64 -12.32 -30.88
N SER A 14 39.94 -11.24 -30.12
CA SER A 14 39.98 -9.84 -30.53
C SER A 14 40.98 -9.58 -31.67
N PRO A 15 40.80 -8.51 -32.41
CA PRO A 15 41.93 -7.70 -32.73
C PRO A 15 41.81 -6.24 -32.26
N ALA A 16 42.86 -5.82 -31.61
CA ALA A 16 43.22 -4.44 -31.34
C ALA A 16 43.45 -3.67 -32.66
N MET A 17 42.93 -2.47 -32.76
CA MET A 17 43.31 -1.54 -33.80
C MET A 17 43.59 -0.13 -33.26
N LYS A 18 44.86 0.08 -33.14
CA LYS A 18 45.74 1.25 -33.41
C LYS A 18 45.13 2.67 -33.28
N ARG A 19 45.70 3.36 -32.31
CA ARG A 19 45.71 4.82 -32.17
C ARG A 19 46.25 5.46 -33.44
N ARG A 20 45.54 6.46 -33.94
CA ARG A 20 46.10 7.52 -34.79
C ARG A 20 45.73 8.87 -34.21
N THR A 21 46.73 9.51 -33.67
CA THR A 21 46.82 10.91 -33.28
C THR A 21 46.72 11.76 -34.57
N LEU A 22 45.76 12.68 -34.59
CA LEU A 22 45.80 13.80 -35.51
C LEU A 22 45.48 15.06 -34.73
N LEU A 23 46.55 15.81 -34.49
CA LEU A 23 46.50 17.22 -34.08
C LEU A 23 46.02 18.05 -35.28
N GLN A 24 44.94 18.79 -35.11
CA GLN A 24 44.70 19.98 -35.93
C GLN A 24 43.97 21.05 -35.13
N SER A 25 44.69 22.09 -34.91
CA SER A 25 44.43 23.54 -34.77
C SER A 25 42.99 24.01 -34.53
N LEU A 26 42.85 24.78 -33.46
CA LEU A 26 41.74 25.66 -33.09
C LEU A 26 41.55 26.81 -34.09
N PRO A 27 40.32 27.31 -34.22
CA PRO A 27 40.13 28.73 -33.96
C PRO A 27 39.13 28.98 -32.82
N ALA A 28 39.47 29.95 -32.00
CA ALA A 28 38.65 30.50 -30.94
C ALA A 28 37.50 31.30 -31.59
N ILE A 29 36.28 30.90 -31.30
CA ILE A 29 35.10 31.73 -31.58
C ILE A 29 34.17 31.66 -30.36
N GLY A 30 34.04 32.80 -29.72
CA GLY A 30 32.86 33.36 -29.07
C GLY A 30 32.17 32.49 -27.98
N LEU A 31 32.51 32.75 -26.73
CA LEU A 31 31.63 32.45 -25.56
C LEU A 31 30.38 33.32 -25.69
N LEU A 32 29.26 32.71 -26.06
CA LEU A 32 27.92 33.19 -25.68
C LEU A 32 27.44 32.31 -24.52
N PRO A 33 27.04 32.92 -23.39
CA PRO A 33 26.40 32.14 -22.35
C PRO A 33 25.01 31.77 -22.85
N THR A 34 24.84 30.54 -23.30
CA THR A 34 23.50 29.97 -23.42
C THR A 34 23.00 29.82 -22.01
N ALA A 35 22.19 30.79 -21.57
CA ALA A 35 21.35 30.61 -20.40
C ALA A 35 20.50 29.35 -20.66
N ALA A 36 20.92 28.25 -20.07
CA ALA A 36 20.10 27.05 -19.97
C ALA A 36 18.87 27.45 -19.16
N TRP A 37 17.80 27.79 -19.86
CA TRP A 37 16.47 27.85 -19.30
C TRP A 37 16.12 26.41 -18.90
N ALA A 38 16.51 26.04 -17.70
CA ALA A 38 15.93 24.91 -17.03
C ALA A 38 14.44 25.23 -16.86
N ALA A 39 13.65 24.83 -17.85
CA ALA A 39 12.21 24.77 -17.70
C ALA A 39 11.98 23.86 -16.50
N SER A 40 11.72 24.49 -15.34
CA SER A 40 11.11 23.80 -14.20
C SER A 40 9.81 23.23 -14.71
N GLN A 41 9.82 21.97 -15.06
CA GLN A 41 8.59 21.20 -15.21
C GLN A 41 7.86 21.40 -13.90
N PRO A 42 6.63 21.93 -13.87
CA PRO A 42 5.83 21.84 -12.66
C PRO A 42 5.76 20.34 -12.34
N GLY A 43 6.44 19.96 -11.27
CA GLY A 43 6.36 18.60 -10.75
C GLY A 43 4.88 18.31 -10.63
N ALA A 44 4.39 17.32 -11.35
CA ALA A 44 3.11 16.72 -11.05
C ALA A 44 3.25 16.27 -9.61
N GLU A 45 2.70 17.06 -8.69
CA GLU A 45 2.46 16.61 -7.32
C GLU A 45 1.80 15.25 -7.48
N PRO A 46 2.30 14.17 -6.88
CA PRO A 46 1.59 12.92 -6.89
C PRO A 46 0.23 13.23 -6.28
N THR A 47 -0.80 13.28 -7.11
CA THR A 47 -2.18 13.38 -6.63
C THR A 47 -2.42 12.09 -5.86
N SER A 48 -2.07 12.14 -4.57
CA SER A 48 -2.37 11.06 -3.64
C SER A 48 -3.89 10.96 -3.58
N THR A 49 -4.42 10.11 -4.43
CA THR A 49 -5.85 9.84 -4.43
C THR A 49 -6.14 9.03 -3.19
N THR A 50 -6.58 9.72 -2.15
CA THR A 50 -7.05 9.08 -0.92
C THR A 50 -8.05 7.99 -1.28
N VAL A 51 -7.75 6.78 -0.84
CA VAL A 51 -8.59 5.61 -1.04
C VAL A 51 -9.32 5.33 0.26
N TYR A 52 -10.62 5.14 0.17
CA TYR A 52 -11.45 4.76 1.29
C TYR A 52 -11.72 3.27 1.26
N GLU A 53 -11.71 2.62 2.41
CA GLU A 53 -12.06 1.22 2.55
C GLU A 53 -13.28 1.08 3.45
N LEU A 54 -14.41 0.70 2.86
CA LEU A 54 -15.60 0.29 3.61
C LEU A 54 -15.39 -1.14 4.08
N ARG A 55 -15.60 -1.36 5.37
CA ARG A 55 -15.57 -2.69 5.96
C ARG A 55 -16.87 -2.98 6.70
N VAL A 56 -17.41 -4.16 6.44
CA VAL A 56 -18.59 -4.67 7.11
C VAL A 56 -18.20 -5.95 7.85
N TYR A 57 -18.25 -5.90 9.17
CA TYR A 57 -17.96 -7.03 10.04
C TYR A 57 -19.26 -7.67 10.49
N HIS A 58 -19.39 -8.95 10.20
CA HIS A 58 -20.47 -9.78 10.70
C HIS A 58 -19.95 -10.60 11.88
N THR A 59 -20.61 -10.49 13.02
CA THR A 59 -20.24 -11.25 14.22
C THR A 59 -21.08 -12.50 14.38
N PHE A 60 -20.56 -13.45 15.11
CA PHE A 60 -21.42 -14.50 15.68
C PHE A 60 -22.46 -13.88 16.59
N GLU A 61 -23.59 -14.58 16.77
CA GLU A 61 -24.68 -14.12 17.62
C GLU A 61 -24.19 -13.81 19.04
N GLY A 62 -24.64 -12.68 19.60
CA GLY A 62 -24.25 -12.20 20.92
C GLY A 62 -22.81 -11.69 21.04
N LYS A 63 -22.05 -11.55 19.92
CA LYS A 63 -20.64 -11.13 19.93
C LYS A 63 -20.39 -9.68 19.50
N LEU A 64 -21.43 -8.94 19.14
CA LEU A 64 -21.26 -7.55 18.70
C LEU A 64 -20.67 -6.65 19.81
N ASP A 65 -21.15 -6.78 21.03
CA ASP A 65 -20.66 -5.97 22.15
C ASP A 65 -19.18 -6.22 22.45
N ASP A 66 -18.73 -7.47 22.37
CA ASP A 66 -17.31 -7.85 22.50
C ASP A 66 -16.48 -7.18 21.38
N LEU A 67 -16.99 -7.16 20.14
CA LEU A 67 -16.35 -6.49 19.01
C LEU A 67 -16.26 -4.98 19.24
N LEU A 68 -17.37 -4.34 19.62
CA LEU A 68 -17.43 -2.90 19.87
C LEU A 68 -16.49 -2.48 21.01
N LYS A 69 -16.39 -3.27 22.07
CA LYS A 69 -15.43 -3.07 23.15
C LYS A 69 -13.99 -3.13 22.65
N ARG A 70 -13.63 -4.16 21.89
CA ARG A 70 -12.30 -4.31 21.29
C ARG A 70 -11.93 -3.11 20.40
N PHE A 71 -12.88 -2.62 19.59
CA PHE A 71 -12.65 -1.45 18.74
C PHE A 71 -12.43 -0.17 19.57
N ARG A 72 -13.28 0.09 20.56
CA ARG A 72 -13.22 1.28 21.40
C ARG A 72 -11.93 1.36 22.22
N GLU A 73 -11.53 0.24 22.79
CA GLU A 73 -10.40 0.22 23.72
C GLU A 73 -9.05 0.13 23.01
N HIS A 74 -8.97 -0.55 21.85
CA HIS A 74 -7.72 -0.93 21.23
C HIS A 74 -7.66 -0.67 19.72
N THR A 75 -8.60 -1.25 18.93
CA THR A 75 -8.44 -1.40 17.49
C THR A 75 -8.30 -0.06 16.77
N THR A 76 -9.09 0.96 17.16
CA THR A 76 -9.03 2.29 16.52
C THR A 76 -7.65 2.93 16.67
N LYS A 77 -7.04 2.82 17.83
CA LYS A 77 -5.69 3.35 18.10
C LYS A 77 -4.61 2.59 17.32
N LEU A 78 -4.77 1.27 17.23
CA LEU A 78 -3.85 0.43 16.46
C LEU A 78 -3.96 0.69 14.96
N PHE A 79 -5.13 1.00 14.43
CA PHE A 79 -5.28 1.46 13.05
C PHE A 79 -4.47 2.71 12.80
N GLU A 80 -4.58 3.73 13.65
CA GLU A 80 -3.82 4.97 13.53
C GLU A 80 -2.30 4.74 13.65
N LYS A 81 -1.88 3.89 14.60
CA LYS A 81 -0.48 3.47 14.76
C LYS A 81 0.10 2.91 13.46
N HIS A 82 -0.70 2.22 12.67
CA HIS A 82 -0.31 1.63 11.39
C HIS A 82 -0.73 2.45 10.16
N GLY A 83 -1.00 3.75 10.33
CA GLY A 83 -1.24 4.68 9.21
C GLY A 83 -2.60 4.52 8.54
N MET A 84 -3.55 3.85 9.18
CA MET A 84 -4.94 3.74 8.72
C MET A 84 -5.79 4.79 9.43
N LYS A 85 -6.28 5.78 8.68
CA LYS A 85 -7.07 6.88 9.26
C LYS A 85 -8.51 6.44 9.50
N ASN A 86 -8.97 6.52 10.74
CA ASN A 86 -10.37 6.30 11.09
C ASN A 86 -11.26 7.40 10.52
N VAL A 87 -12.32 7.03 9.78
CA VAL A 87 -13.28 7.99 9.20
C VAL A 87 -14.58 7.99 9.99
N ALA A 88 -15.27 6.85 10.04
CA ALA A 88 -16.52 6.75 10.79
C ALA A 88 -16.89 5.27 11.05
N TYR A 89 -17.76 5.05 12.04
CA TYR A 89 -18.22 3.75 12.50
C TYR A 89 -19.73 3.77 12.71
N TRP A 90 -20.42 2.71 12.29
CA TRP A 90 -21.86 2.57 12.41
C TRP A 90 -22.26 1.16 12.83
N THR A 91 -23.38 1.04 13.55
CA THR A 91 -24.16 -0.17 13.67
C THR A 91 -25.50 0.05 12.99
N PRO A 92 -26.07 -0.93 12.27
CA PRO A 92 -27.41 -0.83 11.71
C PRO A 92 -28.46 -0.58 12.78
N MET A 93 -29.61 -0.01 12.40
CA MET A 93 -30.71 0.26 13.30
C MET A 93 -31.72 -0.89 13.33
N ASP A 94 -31.75 -1.73 12.29
CA ASP A 94 -32.75 -2.76 12.08
C ASP A 94 -32.17 -4.16 12.23
N GLU A 95 -32.96 -5.08 12.80
CA GLU A 95 -32.61 -6.49 12.91
C GLU A 95 -32.70 -7.23 11.56
N PRO A 96 -31.89 -8.29 11.33
CA PRO A 96 -30.95 -8.88 12.31
C PRO A 96 -29.58 -8.16 12.37
N ALA A 97 -29.31 -7.23 11.45
CA ALA A 97 -27.99 -6.60 11.33
C ALA A 97 -27.62 -5.73 12.54
N LYS A 98 -28.61 -5.15 13.23
CA LYS A 98 -28.42 -4.34 14.43
C LYS A 98 -27.63 -5.07 15.52
N SER A 99 -27.91 -6.33 15.72
CA SER A 99 -27.32 -7.14 16.81
C SER A 99 -26.04 -7.89 16.39
N THR A 100 -25.65 -7.83 15.09
CA THR A 100 -24.54 -8.64 14.57
C THR A 100 -23.55 -7.88 13.70
N THR A 101 -23.75 -6.59 13.41
CA THR A 101 -22.98 -5.94 12.35
C THR A 101 -22.32 -4.65 12.82
N LEU A 102 -21.00 -4.51 12.56
CA LEU A 102 -20.26 -3.27 12.63
C LEU A 102 -19.83 -2.86 11.22
N ILE A 103 -20.16 -1.63 10.85
CA ILE A 103 -19.74 -1.01 9.58
C ILE A 103 -18.75 0.10 9.88
N TYR A 104 -17.67 0.20 9.13
CA TYR A 104 -16.75 1.32 9.28
C TYR A 104 -16.01 1.65 8.00
N VAL A 105 -15.45 2.86 7.94
CA VAL A 105 -14.65 3.34 6.84
C VAL A 105 -13.29 3.78 7.36
N LEU A 106 -12.24 3.32 6.68
CA LEU A 106 -10.87 3.81 6.84
C LEU A 106 -10.47 4.61 5.60
N ALA A 107 -9.55 5.54 5.77
CA ALA A 107 -8.91 6.23 4.66
C ALA A 107 -7.41 5.89 4.63
N HIS A 108 -6.91 5.66 3.41
CA HIS A 108 -5.53 5.31 3.13
C HIS A 108 -4.94 6.25 2.08
N PRO A 109 -3.62 6.55 2.13
CA PRO A 109 -2.98 7.37 1.10
C PRO A 109 -3.06 6.78 -0.31
N SER A 110 -3.02 5.45 -0.41
CA SER A 110 -3.19 4.69 -1.66
C SER A 110 -3.62 3.25 -1.37
N ARG A 111 -3.92 2.49 -2.42
CA ARG A 111 -4.25 1.07 -2.29
C ARG A 111 -3.05 0.22 -1.86
N GLU A 112 -1.86 0.56 -2.31
CA GLU A 112 -0.61 -0.09 -1.93
C GLU A 112 -0.29 0.20 -0.46
N ALA A 113 -0.48 1.45 -0.01
CA ALA A 113 -0.35 1.82 1.39
C ALA A 113 -1.34 1.04 2.27
N ALA A 114 -2.60 0.88 1.83
CA ALA A 114 -3.57 0.06 2.54
C ALA A 114 -3.08 -1.37 2.76
N ALA A 115 -2.56 -2.02 1.71
CA ALA A 115 -2.05 -3.39 1.81
C ALA A 115 -0.86 -3.49 2.78
N ALA A 116 0.07 -2.54 2.73
CA ALA A 116 1.22 -2.49 3.64
C ALA A 116 0.78 -2.26 5.10
N ASN A 117 -0.14 -1.33 5.33
CA ASN A 117 -0.64 -0.97 6.64
C ASN A 117 -1.43 -2.13 7.28
N TRP A 118 -2.27 -2.81 6.50
CA TRP A 118 -2.97 -4.01 6.95
C TRP A 118 -2.00 -5.11 7.35
N LYS A 119 -0.96 -5.34 6.54
CA LYS A 119 0.06 -6.33 6.90
C LYS A 119 0.76 -5.96 8.21
N ALA A 120 1.20 -4.72 8.36
CA ALA A 120 1.87 -4.25 9.57
C ALA A 120 0.97 -4.37 10.81
N PHE A 121 -0.31 -4.02 10.69
CA PHE A 121 -1.29 -4.20 11.76
C PHE A 121 -1.49 -5.68 12.14
N GLN A 122 -1.63 -6.56 11.17
CA GLN A 122 -1.84 -8.00 11.42
C GLN A 122 -0.61 -8.65 12.05
N ASP A 123 0.59 -8.16 11.74
CA ASP A 123 1.85 -8.66 12.28
C ASP A 123 2.16 -8.08 13.68
N ASP A 124 1.50 -7.00 14.09
CA ASP A 124 1.73 -6.34 15.36
C ASP A 124 1.45 -7.29 16.55
N PRO A 125 2.43 -7.51 17.43
CA PRO A 125 2.24 -8.35 18.63
C PRO A 125 1.18 -7.79 19.57
N GLU A 126 1.00 -6.47 19.65
CA GLU A 126 -0.04 -5.84 20.45
C GLU A 126 -1.42 -6.19 19.92
N TRP A 127 -1.62 -6.10 18.59
CA TRP A 127 -2.87 -6.54 17.96
C TRP A 127 -3.15 -8.02 18.22
N LYS A 128 -2.14 -8.89 18.05
CA LYS A 128 -2.30 -10.33 18.28
C LYS A 128 -2.75 -10.61 19.72
N ALA A 129 -2.12 -9.97 20.71
CA ALA A 129 -2.49 -10.12 22.11
C ALA A 129 -3.91 -9.63 22.40
N VAL A 130 -4.32 -8.48 21.86
CA VAL A 130 -5.67 -7.93 21.99
C VAL A 130 -6.71 -8.86 21.36
N ARG A 131 -6.45 -9.34 20.16
CA ARG A 131 -7.34 -10.27 19.46
C ARG A 131 -7.51 -11.55 20.28
N ASP A 132 -6.42 -12.19 20.63
CA ASP A 132 -6.43 -13.48 21.35
C ASP A 132 -7.13 -13.34 22.69
N LYS A 133 -6.89 -12.24 23.43
CA LYS A 133 -7.58 -11.96 24.69
C LYS A 133 -9.08 -11.75 24.49
N SER A 134 -9.49 -11.01 23.45
CA SER A 134 -10.91 -10.75 23.19
C SER A 134 -11.66 -11.99 22.71
N GLU A 135 -10.97 -12.99 22.20
CA GLU A 135 -11.52 -14.22 21.63
C GLU A 135 -11.34 -15.45 22.57
N GLU A 136 -10.93 -15.24 23.83
CA GLU A 136 -10.81 -16.33 24.82
C GLU A 136 -12.11 -17.17 24.99
N ASN A 137 -13.26 -16.50 24.84
CA ASN A 137 -14.58 -17.10 24.92
C ASN A 137 -15.20 -17.43 23.56
N GLY A 138 -14.36 -17.68 22.57
CA GLY A 138 -14.73 -18.01 21.20
C GLY A 138 -14.56 -16.83 20.22
N LYS A 139 -14.56 -17.17 18.95
CA LYS A 139 -14.41 -16.18 17.86
C LYS A 139 -15.52 -15.13 17.92
N ILE A 140 -15.13 -13.88 17.67
CA ILE A 140 -16.06 -12.75 17.63
C ILE A 140 -16.58 -12.53 16.21
N VAL A 141 -15.68 -12.53 15.21
CA VAL A 141 -16.01 -12.19 13.83
C VAL A 141 -16.19 -13.47 13.01
N GLU A 142 -17.33 -13.57 12.36
CA GLU A 142 -17.67 -14.66 11.45
C GLU A 142 -17.18 -14.36 10.03
N LYS A 143 -17.48 -13.13 9.53
CA LYS A 143 -17.18 -12.71 8.17
C LYS A 143 -16.81 -11.25 8.13
N VAL A 144 -15.97 -10.89 7.16
CA VAL A 144 -15.62 -9.50 6.83
C VAL A 144 -15.78 -9.27 5.33
N ASP A 145 -16.58 -8.28 4.97
CA ASP A 145 -16.63 -7.74 3.61
C ASP A 145 -15.80 -6.46 3.54
N SER A 146 -15.04 -6.28 2.47
CA SER A 146 -14.22 -5.09 2.24
C SER A 146 -14.42 -4.57 0.82
N THR A 147 -14.62 -3.26 0.70
CA THR A 147 -14.78 -2.57 -0.58
C THR A 147 -13.94 -1.30 -0.59
N PHE A 148 -13.04 -1.19 -1.55
CA PHE A 148 -12.29 0.04 -1.77
C PHE A 148 -13.05 1.01 -2.65
N MET A 149 -12.98 2.29 -2.29
CA MET A 149 -13.75 3.37 -2.91
C MET A 149 -12.87 4.60 -3.10
N VAL A 150 -13.23 5.43 -4.08
CA VAL A 150 -12.73 6.79 -4.24
C VAL A 150 -13.91 7.75 -4.17
N LEU A 151 -13.67 8.98 -3.72
CA LEU A 151 -14.72 10.00 -3.72
C LEU A 151 -15.10 10.34 -5.16
N THR A 152 -16.37 10.60 -5.38
CA THR A 152 -16.87 11.20 -6.63
C THR A 152 -16.56 12.69 -6.65
N ASP A 153 -16.57 13.30 -7.84
CA ASP A 153 -16.35 14.74 -8.04
C ASP A 153 -17.41 15.61 -7.35
N PHE A 154 -18.60 15.08 -7.14
CA PHE A 154 -19.72 15.72 -6.44
C PHE A 154 -19.80 15.36 -4.94
N SER A 155 -18.83 14.61 -4.39
CA SER A 155 -18.83 14.31 -2.96
C SER A 155 -18.61 15.57 -2.13
N PRO A 156 -19.42 15.84 -1.09
CA PRO A 156 -19.19 16.95 -0.19
C PRO A 156 -17.97 16.73 0.72
N ALA A 157 -17.58 15.49 0.95
CA ALA A 157 -16.33 15.14 1.65
C ALA A 157 -15.14 15.40 0.72
N LYS A 158 -14.06 15.99 1.26
CA LYS A 158 -12.80 16.25 0.54
C LYS A 158 -11.61 15.84 1.41
#